data_477837b0df4b58c2845a36ff7157a8d8
#
_entry.id   477837b0df4b58c2845a36ff7157a8d8
#
_cell.length_a   1.000
_cell.length_b   1.000
_cell.length_c   1.000
_cell.angle_alpha   90.00
_cell.angle_beta   90.00
_cell.angle_gamma   90.00
#
_symmetry.space_group_name_H-M   'P 1'
#
loop_
_entity.id
_entity.type
_entity.pdbx_description
1 polymer ?
#
loop_
_entity_poly.entity_id
_entity_poly.type
_entity_poly.pdbx_seq_one_letter_code
_entity_poly.pdbx_strand_id
1 'polypeptide(L)'
;MAKKYYVIWEGYEVGVFSSWEECKKYTSGYPTAKYKSFPTKEQAEKAFREDYRLYWGKKATTTVPLSADYDTNSIAVDAACSGNPGTMHYRGVDLSTGEIIFSQGPFMQATNNIGEFLAIVHALALMEQTGEQRTIYSDSKIAISWVKQKKCKTKLPASQANKKVFSL
;
A
#
# COMPACT_ATOMS: atom_id res chain seq x y z
N MET A 1 -7.69 18.34 14.68
CA MET A 1 -6.69 17.31 14.30
C MET A 1 -7.06 16.01 15.00
N ALA A 2 -7.02 14.87 14.32
CA ALA A 2 -7.32 13.59 14.95
C ALA A 2 -6.23 13.25 15.99
N LYS A 3 -6.65 12.84 17.18
CA LYS A 3 -5.76 12.44 18.27
C LYS A 3 -5.02 11.16 17.87
N LYS A 4 -3.70 11.15 17.99
CA LYS A 4 -2.85 9.98 17.70
C LYS A 4 -2.22 9.45 18.98
N TYR A 5 -1.95 8.15 19.02
CA TYR A 5 -1.21 7.47 20.07
C TYR A 5 0.10 6.92 19.53
N TYR A 6 1.13 6.93 20.35
CA TYR A 6 2.49 6.55 19.94
C TYR A 6 2.96 5.38 20.78
N VAL A 7 3.46 4.36 20.14
CA VAL A 7 4.09 3.21 20.81
C VAL A 7 5.59 3.33 20.65
N ILE A 8 6.32 3.20 21.74
CA ILE A 8 7.78 3.07 21.76
C ILE A 8 8.10 1.66 22.24
N TRP A 9 8.69 0.86 21.38
CA TRP A 9 9.19 -0.47 21.71
C TRP A 9 10.67 -0.44 22.10
N GLU A 10 11.42 0.57 21.63
CA GLU A 10 12.83 0.76 21.93
C GLU A 10 13.15 2.25 21.97
N GLY A 11 13.64 2.73 23.11
CA GLY A 11 13.90 4.13 23.40
C GLY A 11 14.35 4.28 24.85
N TYR A 12 14.55 5.52 25.32
CA TYR A 12 14.87 5.79 26.73
C TYR A 12 13.73 5.36 27.68
N GLU A 13 12.49 5.41 27.21
CA GLU A 13 11.32 4.87 27.88
C GLU A 13 10.42 4.18 26.89
N VAL A 14 9.92 2.99 27.23
CA VAL A 14 9.04 2.16 26.38
C VAL A 14 7.61 2.23 26.89
N GLY A 15 6.63 2.26 25.98
CA GLY A 15 5.24 2.35 26.37
C GLY A 15 4.33 2.93 25.29
N VAL A 16 3.11 3.26 25.71
CA VAL A 16 2.09 3.90 24.87
C VAL A 16 1.88 5.34 25.34
N PHE A 17 2.10 6.30 24.46
CA PHE A 17 2.05 7.73 24.75
C PHE A 17 0.93 8.41 23.97
N SER A 18 0.35 9.45 24.53
CA SER A 18 -0.79 10.17 23.93
C SER A 18 -0.39 11.43 23.16
N SER A 19 0.89 11.79 23.19
CA SER A 19 1.43 12.96 22.49
C SER A 19 2.73 12.65 21.74
N TRP A 20 2.96 13.41 20.66
CA TRP A 20 4.21 13.35 19.93
C TRP A 20 5.39 13.89 20.73
N GLU A 21 5.14 14.90 21.56
CA GLU A 21 6.14 15.53 22.41
C GLU A 21 6.76 14.52 23.39
N GLU A 22 5.93 13.69 24.01
CA GLU A 22 6.39 12.61 24.89
C GLU A 22 7.19 11.56 24.10
N CYS A 23 6.64 11.09 22.99
CA CYS A 23 7.32 10.12 22.12
C CYS A 23 8.68 10.66 21.68
N LYS A 24 8.75 11.91 21.23
CA LYS A 24 9.99 12.56 20.81
C LYS A 24 11.00 12.66 21.94
N LYS A 25 10.57 12.99 23.15
CA LYS A 25 11.46 13.06 24.34
C LYS A 25 12.20 11.76 24.59
N TYR A 26 11.51 10.63 24.44
CA TYR A 26 12.05 9.31 24.73
C TYR A 26 12.71 8.59 23.53
N THR A 27 12.65 9.17 22.35
CA THR A 27 13.26 8.60 21.13
C THR A 27 14.37 9.45 20.55
N SER A 28 14.38 10.77 20.82
CA SER A 28 15.43 11.66 20.30
C SER A 28 16.79 11.32 20.89
N GLY A 29 17.77 11.06 20.00
CA GLY A 29 19.13 10.70 20.40
C GLY A 29 19.33 9.23 20.78
N TYR A 30 18.29 8.40 20.75
CA TYR A 30 18.42 6.97 20.96
C TYR A 30 18.74 6.28 19.63
N PRO A 31 19.92 5.63 19.47
CA PRO A 31 20.43 5.20 18.14
C PRO A 31 19.56 4.18 17.41
N THR A 32 18.83 3.34 18.14
CA THR A 32 18.01 2.23 17.61
C THR A 32 16.53 2.42 17.93
N ALA A 33 16.06 3.65 18.17
CA ALA A 33 14.70 3.92 18.57
C ALA A 33 13.65 3.31 17.63
N LYS A 34 12.72 2.54 18.20
CA LYS A 34 11.62 1.90 17.48
C LYS A 34 10.30 2.40 18.02
N TYR A 35 9.63 3.21 17.25
CA TYR A 35 8.33 3.79 17.62
C TYR A 35 7.40 3.91 16.39
N LYS A 36 6.10 3.96 16.65
CA LYS A 36 5.06 4.12 15.62
C LYS A 36 3.82 4.79 16.18
N SER A 37 3.12 5.56 15.32
CA SER A 37 1.85 6.17 15.68
C SER A 37 0.65 5.32 15.26
N PHE A 38 -0.42 5.37 16.06
CA PHE A 38 -1.67 4.66 15.85
C PHE A 38 -2.85 5.63 15.98
N PRO A 39 -3.95 5.40 15.26
CA PRO A 39 -5.11 6.28 15.31
C PRO A 39 -5.95 6.13 16.58
N THR A 40 -5.90 4.96 17.26
CA THR A 40 -6.64 4.69 18.49
C THR A 40 -5.74 4.15 19.60
N LYS A 41 -6.18 4.32 20.85
CA LYS A 41 -5.46 3.83 22.02
C LYS A 41 -5.42 2.30 22.05
N GLU A 42 -6.52 1.65 21.72
CA GLU A 42 -6.65 0.19 21.70
C GLU A 42 -5.65 -0.45 20.71
N GLN A 43 -5.51 0.16 19.53
CA GLN A 43 -4.54 -0.31 18.54
C GLN A 43 -3.10 -0.12 19.00
N ALA A 44 -2.80 0.99 19.69
CA ALA A 44 -1.49 1.24 20.25
C ALA A 44 -1.17 0.25 21.39
N GLU A 45 -2.10 -0.01 22.30
CA GLU A 45 -1.92 -0.98 23.37
C GLU A 45 -1.77 -2.42 22.86
N LYS A 46 -2.55 -2.80 21.85
CA LYS A 46 -2.39 -4.08 21.18
C LYS A 46 -0.99 -4.20 20.55
N ALA A 47 -0.58 -3.20 19.80
CA ALA A 47 0.73 -3.18 19.15
C ALA A 47 1.90 -3.20 20.16
N PHE A 48 1.73 -2.60 21.33
CA PHE A 48 2.74 -2.62 22.38
C PHE A 48 2.92 -4.02 23.01
N ARG A 49 1.86 -4.81 23.10
CA ARG A 49 1.89 -6.21 23.62
C ARG A 49 2.41 -7.20 22.60
N GLU A 50 2.36 -6.88 21.31
CA GLU A 50 2.80 -7.73 20.21
C GLU A 50 4.24 -7.40 19.80
N ASP A 51 4.89 -8.32 19.06
CA ASP A 51 6.25 -8.10 18.57
C ASP A 51 6.29 -6.88 17.62
N TYR A 52 7.19 -5.92 17.88
CA TYR A 52 7.35 -4.73 17.06
C TYR A 52 7.61 -5.03 15.59
N ARG A 53 8.20 -6.21 15.26
CA ARG A 53 8.46 -6.66 13.88
C ARG A 53 7.19 -6.79 13.05
N LEU A 54 6.04 -7.01 13.67
CA LEU A 54 4.75 -7.04 12.99
C LEU A 54 4.35 -5.65 12.47
N TYR A 55 4.89 -4.60 13.07
CA TYR A 55 4.53 -3.20 12.81
C TYR A 55 5.66 -2.38 12.19
N TRP A 56 6.92 -2.78 12.37
CA TRP A 56 8.10 -2.07 11.91
C TRP A 56 8.27 -2.22 10.40
N GLY A 57 8.53 -1.09 9.72
CA GLY A 57 8.70 -1.06 8.25
C GLY A 57 7.42 -1.22 7.44
N LYS A 58 6.31 -1.59 8.07
CA LYS A 58 4.99 -1.54 7.42
C LYS A 58 4.39 -0.15 7.66
N LYS A 59 3.98 0.57 6.60
CA LYS A 59 3.01 1.66 6.77
C LYS A 59 1.90 1.11 7.65
N ALA A 60 1.45 1.89 8.65
CA ALA A 60 0.28 1.50 9.43
C ALA A 60 -0.83 1.18 8.43
N THR A 61 -1.01 -0.09 8.16
CA THR A 61 -2.26 -0.52 7.57
C THR A 61 -3.27 -0.13 8.63
N THR A 62 -4.03 0.90 8.36
CA THR A 62 -5.27 1.12 9.04
C THR A 62 -6.04 -0.15 8.75
N THR A 63 -5.96 -1.14 9.63
CA THR A 63 -7.03 -2.10 9.77
C THR A 63 -8.18 -1.27 10.31
N VAL A 64 -8.83 -0.54 9.41
CA VAL A 64 -10.25 -0.31 9.55
C VAL A 64 -10.76 -1.70 9.88
N PRO A 65 -11.50 -1.93 11.00
CA PRO A 65 -12.25 -3.16 11.12
C PRO A 65 -12.93 -3.29 9.77
N LEU A 66 -12.70 -4.40 9.07
CA LEU A 66 -13.45 -4.67 7.86
C LEU A 66 -14.90 -4.58 8.32
N SER A 67 -15.49 -3.38 8.21
CA SER A 67 -16.92 -3.24 8.29
C SER A 67 -17.45 -4.19 7.24
N ALA A 68 -18.43 -4.98 7.57
CA ALA A 68 -18.95 -6.13 6.84
C ALA A 68 -19.45 -5.84 5.41
N ASP A 69 -19.00 -4.77 4.77
CA ASP A 69 -19.53 -4.24 3.51
C ASP A 69 -18.51 -4.25 2.35
N TYR A 70 -17.40 -4.97 2.43
CA TYR A 70 -16.63 -5.15 1.20
C TYR A 70 -17.08 -6.43 0.49
N ASP A 71 -17.22 -6.33 -0.80
CA ASP A 71 -17.53 -7.47 -1.66
C ASP A 71 -16.38 -8.48 -1.63
N THR A 72 -16.60 -9.65 -1.04
CA THR A 72 -15.60 -10.72 -0.99
C THR A 72 -15.29 -11.26 -2.39
N ASN A 73 -16.23 -11.14 -3.35
CA ASN A 73 -15.99 -11.46 -4.75
C ASN A 73 -15.26 -10.32 -5.46
N SER A 74 -14.04 -10.03 -5.01
CA SER A 74 -13.29 -8.87 -5.47
C SER A 74 -11.78 -9.13 -5.59
N ILE A 75 -11.12 -8.27 -6.36
CA ILE A 75 -9.68 -8.27 -6.59
C ILE A 75 -9.11 -6.95 -6.06
N ALA A 76 -8.17 -7.04 -5.13
CA ALA A 76 -7.37 -5.88 -4.73
C ALA A 76 -6.14 -5.79 -5.64
N VAL A 77 -5.88 -4.63 -6.20
CA VAL A 77 -4.71 -4.37 -7.05
C VAL A 77 -3.81 -3.31 -6.43
N ASP A 78 -2.49 -3.50 -6.61
CA ASP A 78 -1.47 -2.64 -6.02
C ASP A 78 -0.22 -2.64 -6.89
N ALA A 79 0.57 -1.56 -6.82
CA ALA A 79 1.86 -1.45 -7.45
C ALA A 79 2.94 -0.97 -6.48
N ALA A 80 4.17 -1.35 -6.76
CA ALA A 80 5.34 -0.88 -6.05
C ALA A 80 6.41 -0.42 -7.04
N CYS A 81 7.01 0.73 -6.77
CA CYS A 81 8.07 1.27 -7.59
C CYS A 81 9.25 1.76 -6.73
N SER A 82 10.45 1.28 -7.00
CA SER A 82 11.68 1.72 -6.32
C SER A 82 12.28 2.95 -6.99
N GLY A 83 11.63 4.10 -6.83
CA GLY A 83 12.00 5.36 -7.48
C GLY A 83 10.90 5.91 -8.37
N ASN A 84 11.11 7.13 -8.94
CA ASN A 84 10.14 7.80 -9.81
C ASN A 84 10.85 8.62 -10.89
N PRO A 85 11.21 8.03 -12.05
CA PRO A 85 11.01 6.63 -12.45
C PRO A 85 11.94 5.65 -11.75
N GLY A 86 11.56 4.36 -11.75
CA GLY A 86 12.33 3.29 -11.13
C GLY A 86 11.90 1.89 -11.58
N THR A 87 12.30 0.88 -10.83
CA THR A 87 11.88 -0.49 -11.07
C THR A 87 10.49 -0.72 -10.48
N MET A 88 9.53 -1.06 -11.31
CA MET A 88 8.12 -1.17 -10.97
C MET A 88 7.63 -2.62 -11.09
N HIS A 89 6.77 -3.01 -10.16
CA HIS A 89 6.01 -4.25 -10.14
C HIS A 89 4.55 -3.93 -9.84
N TYR A 90 3.65 -4.78 -10.31
CA TYR A 90 2.24 -4.71 -9.90
C TYR A 90 1.64 -6.10 -9.72
N ARG A 91 0.56 -6.20 -8.95
CA ARG A 91 -0.11 -7.47 -8.63
C ARG A 91 -1.60 -7.28 -8.41
N GLY A 92 -2.33 -8.39 -8.52
CA GLY A 92 -3.72 -8.52 -8.08
C GLY A 92 -3.86 -9.67 -7.10
N VAL A 93 -4.67 -9.47 -6.08
CA VAL A 93 -4.93 -10.42 -4.98
C VAL A 93 -6.42 -10.66 -4.88
N ASP A 94 -6.82 -11.91 -4.79
CA ASP A 94 -8.18 -12.32 -4.46
C ASP A 94 -8.48 -11.96 -3.00
N LEU A 95 -9.51 -11.16 -2.74
CA LEU A 95 -9.84 -10.78 -1.37
C LEU A 95 -10.59 -11.86 -0.59
N SER A 96 -11.13 -12.89 -1.27
CA SER A 96 -11.77 -14.01 -0.60
C SER A 96 -10.79 -15.03 -0.06
N THR A 97 -9.69 -15.28 -0.81
CA THR A 97 -8.68 -16.30 -0.48
C THR A 97 -7.37 -15.70 0.02
N GLY A 98 -7.07 -14.45 -0.32
CA GLY A 98 -5.77 -13.82 -0.08
C GLY A 98 -4.69 -14.27 -1.06
N GLU A 99 -5.03 -15.05 -2.09
CA GLU A 99 -4.08 -15.54 -3.09
C GLU A 99 -3.73 -14.49 -4.13
N ILE A 100 -2.50 -14.52 -4.61
CA ILE A 100 -2.04 -13.68 -5.71
C ILE A 100 -2.57 -14.26 -7.02
N ILE A 101 -3.49 -13.55 -7.68
CA ILE A 101 -4.06 -13.95 -8.97
C ILE A 101 -3.07 -13.68 -10.11
N PHE A 102 -2.40 -12.54 -10.06
CA PHE A 102 -1.34 -12.17 -10.99
C PHE A 102 -0.28 -11.29 -10.33
N SER A 103 0.95 -11.40 -10.82
CA SER A 103 2.08 -10.55 -10.44
C SER A 103 2.96 -10.32 -11.66
N GLN A 104 3.28 -9.07 -11.95
CA GLN A 104 4.01 -8.65 -13.12
C GLN A 104 5.17 -7.72 -12.78
N GLY A 105 6.26 -7.82 -13.50
CA GLY A 105 7.49 -7.06 -13.33
C GLY A 105 8.72 -7.96 -13.27
N PRO A 106 9.93 -7.41 -13.11
CA PRO A 106 10.25 -5.98 -13.03
C PRO A 106 10.09 -5.23 -14.37
N PHE A 107 9.55 -4.02 -14.29
CA PHE A 107 9.53 -3.08 -15.40
C PHE A 107 10.46 -1.92 -15.07
N MET A 108 11.47 -1.72 -15.91
CA MET A 108 12.50 -0.71 -15.68
C MET A 108 12.01 0.68 -16.08
N GLN A 109 12.51 1.71 -15.38
CA GLN A 109 12.23 3.12 -15.69
C GLN A 109 10.73 3.42 -15.84
N ALA A 110 9.92 2.86 -14.94
CA ALA A 110 8.49 3.09 -14.84
C ALA A 110 8.13 3.94 -13.61
N THR A 111 6.87 4.26 -13.44
CA THR A 111 6.37 5.00 -12.27
C THR A 111 5.29 4.21 -11.54
N ASN A 112 5.10 4.48 -10.25
CA ASN A 112 4.05 3.83 -9.47
C ASN A 112 2.66 4.04 -10.10
N ASN A 113 2.34 5.24 -10.56
CA ASN A 113 1.03 5.53 -11.17
C ASN A 113 0.76 4.69 -12.42
N ILE A 114 1.79 4.40 -13.23
CA ILE A 114 1.66 3.49 -14.38
C ILE A 114 1.39 2.07 -13.88
N GLY A 115 2.10 1.61 -12.85
CA GLY A 115 1.90 0.29 -12.28
C GLY A 115 0.49 0.10 -11.74
N GLU A 116 -0.02 1.06 -10.99
CA GLU A 116 -1.40 1.08 -10.49
C GLU A 116 -2.44 1.03 -11.62
N PHE A 117 -2.20 1.80 -12.69
CA PHE A 117 -3.07 1.78 -13.87
C PHE A 117 -3.04 0.40 -14.56
N LEU A 118 -1.86 -0.16 -14.80
CA LEU A 118 -1.70 -1.47 -15.43
C LEU A 118 -2.29 -2.60 -14.57
N ALA A 119 -2.20 -2.50 -13.25
CA ALA A 119 -2.80 -3.46 -12.34
C ALA A 119 -4.34 -3.52 -12.48
N ILE A 120 -5.01 -2.36 -12.58
CA ILE A 120 -6.45 -2.30 -12.82
C ILE A 120 -6.78 -2.85 -14.22
N VAL A 121 -6.04 -2.44 -15.26
CA VAL A 121 -6.28 -2.90 -16.63
C VAL A 121 -6.08 -4.41 -16.76
N HIS A 122 -5.06 -4.97 -16.11
CA HIS A 122 -4.83 -6.41 -16.09
C HIS A 122 -5.99 -7.16 -15.42
N ALA A 123 -6.49 -6.68 -14.28
CA ALA A 123 -7.66 -7.28 -13.64
C ALA A 123 -8.91 -7.23 -14.53
N LEU A 124 -9.15 -6.12 -15.23
CA LEU A 124 -10.25 -5.99 -16.18
C LEU A 124 -10.11 -6.98 -17.35
N ALA A 125 -8.90 -7.09 -17.93
CA ALA A 125 -8.63 -8.03 -19.02
C ALA A 125 -8.82 -9.48 -18.58
N LEU A 126 -8.39 -9.83 -17.38
CA LEU A 126 -8.60 -11.16 -16.80
C LEU A 126 -10.09 -11.49 -16.67
N MET A 127 -10.88 -10.56 -16.14
CA MET A 127 -12.33 -10.72 -16.01
C MET A 127 -13.02 -10.88 -17.38
N GLU A 128 -12.56 -10.16 -18.40
CA GLU A 128 -13.07 -10.32 -19.77
C GLU A 128 -12.75 -11.71 -20.33
N GLN A 129 -11.55 -12.23 -20.09
CA GLN A 129 -11.13 -13.56 -20.54
C GLN A 129 -11.85 -14.70 -19.82
N THR A 130 -12.11 -14.56 -18.52
CA THR A 130 -12.77 -15.61 -17.73
C THR A 130 -14.30 -15.52 -17.76
N GLY A 131 -14.86 -14.41 -18.19
CA GLY A 131 -16.30 -14.11 -18.13
C GLY A 131 -16.77 -13.79 -16.69
N GLU A 132 -15.88 -13.67 -15.74
CA GLU A 132 -16.19 -13.32 -14.35
C GLU A 132 -16.48 -11.83 -14.20
N GLN A 133 -17.42 -11.49 -13.30
CA GLN A 133 -17.64 -10.11 -12.88
C GLN A 133 -17.28 -9.98 -11.41
N ARG A 134 -16.25 -9.18 -11.13
CA ARG A 134 -15.73 -8.97 -9.76
C ARG A 134 -15.50 -7.48 -9.52
N THR A 135 -15.60 -7.05 -8.29
CA THR A 135 -15.22 -5.68 -7.90
C THR A 135 -13.71 -5.54 -7.86
N ILE A 136 -13.15 -4.47 -8.44
CA ILE A 136 -11.72 -4.16 -8.35
C ILE A 136 -11.51 -3.05 -7.33
N TYR A 137 -10.70 -3.30 -6.31
CA TYR A 137 -10.26 -2.31 -5.32
C TYR A 137 -8.85 -1.82 -5.63
N SER A 138 -8.71 -0.50 -5.72
CA SER A 138 -7.42 0.19 -5.81
C SER A 138 -7.46 1.45 -4.95
N ASP A 139 -6.35 1.77 -4.28
CA ASP A 139 -6.20 3.01 -3.51
C ASP A 139 -5.74 4.21 -4.36
N SER A 140 -5.37 3.95 -5.62
CA SER A 140 -4.89 4.96 -6.56
C SER A 140 -6.02 5.71 -7.26
N LYS A 141 -6.40 6.86 -6.71
CA LYS A 141 -7.37 7.77 -7.36
C LYS A 141 -6.95 8.19 -8.77
N ILE A 142 -5.64 8.31 -9.01
CA ILE A 142 -5.07 8.67 -10.31
C ILE A 142 -5.31 7.54 -11.31
N ALA A 143 -4.95 6.32 -10.96
CA ALA A 143 -5.14 5.16 -11.82
C ALA A 143 -6.62 4.93 -12.15
N ILE A 144 -7.51 4.99 -11.15
CA ILE A 144 -8.96 4.90 -11.33
C ILE A 144 -9.47 5.98 -12.32
N SER A 145 -8.98 7.22 -12.19
CA SER A 145 -9.34 8.30 -13.09
C SER A 145 -8.88 8.04 -14.53
N TRP A 146 -7.68 7.49 -14.72
CA TRP A 146 -7.15 7.15 -16.04
C TRP A 146 -7.94 6.02 -16.70
N VAL A 147 -8.30 4.98 -15.94
CA VAL A 147 -9.14 3.88 -16.43
C VAL A 147 -10.51 4.39 -16.87
N LYS A 148 -11.19 5.22 -16.07
CA LYS A 148 -12.47 5.85 -16.43
C LYS A 148 -12.38 6.68 -17.71
N GLN A 149 -11.23 7.30 -17.97
CA GLN A 149 -10.97 8.08 -19.17
C GLN A 149 -10.42 7.23 -20.33
N LYS A 150 -10.25 5.92 -20.13
CA LYS A 150 -9.66 4.98 -21.10
C LYS A 150 -8.31 5.44 -21.64
N LYS A 151 -7.52 6.13 -20.80
CA LYS A 151 -6.23 6.71 -21.22
C LYS A 151 -5.27 6.85 -20.03
N CYS A 152 -4.09 6.24 -20.14
CA CYS A 152 -2.97 6.50 -19.25
C CYS A 152 -2.37 7.89 -19.54
N LYS A 153 -2.58 8.84 -18.63
CA LYS A 153 -2.11 10.24 -18.78
C LYS A 153 -0.73 10.46 -18.14
N THR A 154 0.16 9.51 -18.33
CA THR A 154 1.54 9.64 -17.85
C THR A 154 2.29 10.75 -18.60
N LYS A 155 3.18 11.45 -17.89
CA LYS A 155 4.18 12.37 -18.46
C LYS A 155 5.53 11.70 -18.66
N LEU A 156 5.65 10.41 -18.34
CA LEU A 156 6.90 9.68 -18.53
C LEU A 156 7.19 9.53 -20.03
N PRO A 157 8.33 10.00 -20.52
CA PRO A 157 8.68 9.83 -21.92
C PRO A 157 9.01 8.34 -22.21
N ALA A 158 8.57 7.87 -23.37
CA ALA A 158 8.97 6.55 -23.85
C ALA A 158 10.48 6.52 -24.15
N SER A 159 11.12 5.44 -23.75
CA SER A 159 12.55 5.20 -23.95
C SER A 159 12.81 3.71 -24.22
N GLN A 160 14.00 3.37 -24.67
CA GLN A 160 14.37 1.97 -24.86
C GLN A 160 14.28 1.18 -23.52
N ALA A 161 14.61 1.81 -22.39
CA ALA A 161 14.61 1.19 -21.08
C ALA A 161 13.19 0.86 -20.56
N ASN A 162 12.17 1.63 -20.95
CA ASN A 162 10.78 1.43 -20.52
C ASN A 162 9.83 0.97 -21.66
N LYS A 163 10.38 0.58 -22.81
CA LYS A 163 9.62 0.17 -23.98
C LYS A 163 8.57 -0.90 -23.64
N LYS A 164 8.93 -1.87 -22.79
CA LYS A 164 8.02 -2.95 -22.38
C LYS A 164 6.77 -2.43 -21.67
N VAL A 165 6.87 -1.37 -20.88
CA VAL A 165 5.75 -0.75 -20.17
C VAL A 165 4.75 -0.10 -21.14
N PHE A 166 5.25 0.48 -22.22
CA PHE A 166 4.42 1.16 -23.23
C PHE A 166 3.89 0.22 -24.32
N SER A 167 4.24 -1.06 -24.27
CA SER A 167 3.73 -2.10 -25.17
C SER A 167 2.67 -2.99 -24.56
N LEU A 168 2.32 -2.73 -23.28
CA LEU A 168 1.22 -3.37 -22.56
C LEU A 168 -0.08 -2.59 -22.75
#